data_d6a2d391ba11f42767a820bd9bf71607
#
_entry.id   d6a2d391ba11f42767a820bd9bf71607
#
_cell.length_a   1.000
_cell.length_b   1.000
_cell.length_c   1.000
_cell.angle_alpha   90.00
_cell.angle_beta   90.00
_cell.angle_gamma   90.00
#
_symmetry.space_group_name_H-M   'P 1'
#
loop_
_entity.id
_entity.type
_entity.pdbx_description
1 polymer ?
#
loop_
_entity_poly.entity_id
_entity_poly.type
_entity_poly.pdbx_seq_one_letter_code
_entity_poly.pdbx_strand_id
1 'polypeptide(L)'
;MFNPIRSLELRLTLLATTCAAMVLCTVALMTYFGINQILIAQQDRALIERIERLEILLQDSRNIEQIIAQPKLYQNMLGNQDNLFVLLKGNQALININPLGIPLPEFIHQPQIQFRDLSAYAYPTRIAWKTIQINRQPYLLIAGKQWSERLAIISPFKKRLFIYVFSGILAIFILCAIASRFGLNALRTLRKQTHAISIHKLEQRLNLNHPPQEIEQLASDINAMLDRIELGYSQLNRFSEDIAHEFRTPLNNLIGQTEILLMSERSPAQYQELLISNLEDYQRLKRMIDSMLFLARADAHKVCLNKQKIQLQSFIEDIFSIFEYQAEEQHCNFVLSLEATELSADPELLQQALYNLISNALVHGGNHRTIYVLSHRKIINNMQMITLSVITSGLEVAPEHLPHLFERFYQCSSSRQSPHQTGGLGLSIVASILTLHQGMYQAVNSAKGICFELCFPK
;
A
#
# COMPACT_ATOMS: atom_id res chain seq x y z
N MET A 1 -19.55 19.12 6.40
CA MET A 1 -20.51 18.64 5.39
C MET A 1 -19.90 17.46 4.64
N PHE A 2 -20.42 16.26 4.84
CA PHE A 2 -20.01 15.06 4.09
C PHE A 2 -20.55 15.18 2.66
N ASN A 3 -19.68 15.32 1.70
CA ASN A 3 -20.05 15.25 0.30
C ASN A 3 -20.25 13.77 -0.06
N PRO A 4 -21.47 13.25 -0.18
CA PRO A 4 -21.76 11.82 -0.31
C PRO A 4 -21.10 11.21 -1.57
N ILE A 5 -20.87 12.03 -2.60
CA ILE A 5 -20.24 11.61 -3.87
C ILE A 5 -18.75 11.28 -3.69
N ARG A 6 -18.11 11.65 -2.58
CA ARG A 6 -16.69 11.33 -2.30
C ARG A 6 -16.50 10.01 -1.55
N SER A 7 -17.57 9.35 -1.10
CA SER A 7 -17.42 8.07 -0.42
C SER A 7 -17.05 6.97 -1.42
N LEU A 8 -15.98 6.24 -1.15
CA LEU A 8 -15.54 5.09 -1.96
C LEU A 8 -16.66 4.04 -2.10
N GLU A 9 -17.43 3.86 -1.03
CA GLU A 9 -18.58 2.96 -0.94
C GLU A 9 -19.63 3.31 -2.00
N LEU A 10 -20.03 4.58 -2.09
CA LEU A 10 -21.03 5.02 -3.08
C LEU A 10 -20.52 4.91 -4.52
N ARG A 11 -19.24 5.25 -4.73
CA ARG A 11 -18.61 5.14 -6.06
C ARG A 11 -18.56 3.70 -6.56
N LEU A 12 -18.13 2.77 -5.71
CA LEU A 12 -18.09 1.35 -6.07
C LEU A 12 -19.49 0.79 -6.34
N THR A 13 -20.46 1.12 -5.49
CA THR A 13 -21.85 0.69 -5.67
C THR A 13 -22.45 1.25 -6.97
N LEU A 14 -22.26 2.54 -7.27
CA LEU A 14 -22.74 3.15 -8.50
C LEU A 14 -22.06 2.56 -9.74
N LEU A 15 -20.75 2.37 -9.70
CA LEU A 15 -20.01 1.81 -10.83
C LEU A 15 -20.45 0.37 -11.13
N ALA A 16 -20.58 -0.47 -10.10
CA ALA A 16 -21.05 -1.83 -10.26
C ALA A 16 -22.49 -1.88 -10.79
N THR A 17 -23.39 -1.05 -10.26
CA THR A 17 -24.79 -0.97 -10.72
C THR A 17 -24.92 -0.43 -12.14
N THR A 18 -24.12 0.55 -12.53
CA THR A 18 -24.16 1.07 -13.92
C THR A 18 -23.66 0.03 -14.92
N CYS A 19 -22.58 -0.68 -14.62
CA CYS A 19 -22.10 -1.80 -15.45
C CYS A 19 -23.16 -2.91 -15.57
N ALA A 20 -23.76 -3.33 -14.47
CA ALA A 20 -24.80 -4.35 -14.47
C ALA A 20 -26.06 -3.90 -15.23
N ALA A 21 -26.49 -2.64 -15.06
CA ALA A 21 -27.61 -2.06 -15.79
C ALA A 21 -27.35 -2.06 -17.31
N MET A 22 -26.14 -1.72 -17.74
CA MET A 22 -25.75 -1.76 -19.15
C MET A 22 -25.89 -3.18 -19.73
N VAL A 23 -25.38 -4.18 -19.01
CA VAL A 23 -25.47 -5.59 -19.42
C VAL A 23 -26.94 -6.03 -19.50
N LEU A 24 -27.73 -5.79 -18.46
CA LEU A 24 -29.14 -6.15 -18.43
C LEU A 24 -29.95 -5.47 -19.54
N CYS A 25 -29.72 -4.18 -19.81
CA CYS A 25 -30.35 -3.46 -20.90
C CYS A 25 -29.96 -4.03 -22.25
N THR A 26 -28.69 -4.39 -22.45
CA THR A 26 -28.21 -4.99 -23.70
C THR A 26 -28.88 -6.35 -23.94
N VAL A 27 -28.94 -7.21 -22.93
CA VAL A 27 -29.59 -8.52 -22.99
C VAL A 27 -31.09 -8.34 -23.26
N ALA A 28 -31.75 -7.40 -22.59
CA ALA A 28 -33.17 -7.11 -22.80
C ALA A 28 -33.45 -6.63 -24.24
N LEU A 29 -32.61 -5.76 -24.78
CA LEU A 29 -32.68 -5.31 -26.16
C LEU A 29 -32.52 -6.48 -27.14
N MET A 30 -31.50 -7.29 -26.97
CA MET A 30 -31.27 -8.47 -27.81
C MET A 30 -32.45 -9.45 -27.77
N THR A 31 -32.98 -9.70 -26.59
CA THR A 31 -34.16 -10.59 -26.40
C THR A 31 -35.37 -10.00 -27.06
N TYR A 32 -35.62 -8.71 -26.92
CA TYR A 32 -36.73 -8.02 -27.58
C TYR A 32 -36.64 -8.10 -29.12
N PHE A 33 -35.47 -7.78 -29.68
CA PHE A 33 -35.23 -7.85 -31.14
C PHE A 33 -35.33 -9.30 -31.65
N GLY A 34 -34.80 -10.26 -30.91
CA GLY A 34 -34.86 -11.68 -31.26
C GLY A 34 -36.32 -12.20 -31.32
N ILE A 35 -37.15 -11.93 -30.30
CA ILE A 35 -38.56 -12.30 -30.30
C ILE A 35 -39.31 -11.60 -31.43
N ASN A 36 -39.05 -10.32 -31.65
CA ASN A 36 -39.69 -9.57 -32.73
C ASN A 36 -39.38 -10.17 -34.11
N GLN A 37 -38.14 -10.57 -34.37
CA GLN A 37 -37.76 -11.23 -35.62
C GLN A 37 -38.43 -12.61 -35.78
N ILE A 38 -38.51 -13.40 -34.70
CA ILE A 38 -39.17 -14.70 -34.72
C ILE A 38 -40.66 -14.53 -35.07
N LEU A 39 -41.34 -13.55 -34.47
CA LEU A 39 -42.74 -13.29 -34.74
C LEU A 39 -42.99 -12.80 -36.20
N ILE A 40 -42.08 -11.98 -36.74
CA ILE A 40 -42.13 -11.58 -38.15
C ILE A 40 -41.98 -12.82 -39.05
N ALA A 41 -40.96 -13.62 -38.81
CA ALA A 41 -40.72 -14.84 -39.60
C ALA A 41 -41.91 -15.83 -39.53
N GLN A 42 -42.56 -15.94 -38.37
CA GLN A 42 -43.76 -16.74 -38.22
C GLN A 42 -44.94 -16.17 -39.05
N GLN A 43 -45.12 -14.84 -39.04
CA GLN A 43 -46.16 -14.19 -39.90
C GLN A 43 -45.86 -14.39 -41.39
N ASP A 44 -44.60 -14.30 -41.79
CA ASP A 44 -44.18 -14.51 -43.17
C ASP A 44 -44.52 -15.93 -43.65
N ARG A 45 -44.15 -16.94 -42.84
CA ARG A 45 -44.48 -18.34 -43.14
C ARG A 45 -46.02 -18.55 -43.30
N ALA A 46 -46.79 -17.98 -42.38
CA ALA A 46 -48.25 -18.10 -42.45
C ALA A 46 -48.83 -17.42 -43.72
N LEU A 47 -48.23 -16.31 -44.14
CA LEU A 47 -48.62 -15.63 -45.39
C LEU A 47 -48.20 -16.39 -46.64
N ILE A 48 -47.00 -17.03 -46.65
CA ILE A 48 -46.56 -17.91 -47.73
C ILE A 48 -47.53 -19.08 -47.92
N GLU A 49 -47.74 -19.84 -46.83
CA GLU A 49 -48.67 -20.96 -46.87
C GLU A 49 -50.06 -20.61 -47.32
N ARG A 50 -50.49 -19.37 -47.01
CA ARG A 50 -51.79 -18.84 -47.43
C ARG A 50 -51.82 -18.50 -48.91
N ILE A 51 -50.79 -17.83 -49.42
CA ILE A 51 -50.67 -17.52 -50.86
C ILE A 51 -50.65 -18.81 -51.68
N GLU A 52 -49.87 -19.81 -51.24
CA GLU A 52 -49.80 -21.08 -51.93
C GLU A 52 -51.12 -21.81 -51.94
N ARG A 53 -51.86 -21.86 -50.83
CA ARG A 53 -53.21 -22.43 -50.77
C ARG A 53 -54.18 -21.69 -51.68
N LEU A 54 -54.14 -20.38 -51.69
CA LEU A 54 -55.00 -19.56 -52.55
C LEU A 54 -54.64 -19.72 -54.04
N GLU A 55 -53.34 -19.83 -54.37
CA GLU A 55 -52.89 -20.13 -55.73
C GLU A 55 -53.46 -21.46 -56.24
N ILE A 56 -53.38 -22.52 -55.43
CA ILE A 56 -53.96 -23.82 -55.81
C ILE A 56 -55.47 -23.75 -56.00
N LEU A 57 -56.20 -23.03 -55.12
CA LEU A 57 -57.66 -22.84 -55.22
C LEU A 57 -58.06 -22.06 -56.46
N LEU A 58 -57.29 -21.10 -56.91
CA LEU A 58 -57.55 -20.20 -58.03
C LEU A 58 -57.08 -20.76 -59.40
N GLN A 59 -56.31 -21.88 -59.40
CA GLN A 59 -55.90 -22.53 -60.67
C GLN A 59 -57.08 -23.08 -61.48
N ASP A 60 -58.20 -23.43 -60.78
CA ASP A 60 -59.43 -23.80 -61.47
C ASP A 60 -60.29 -22.54 -61.72
N SER A 61 -60.56 -22.21 -63.00
CA SER A 61 -61.32 -21.03 -63.43
C SER A 61 -62.78 -21.05 -62.92
N ARG A 62 -63.38 -22.24 -62.69
CA ARG A 62 -64.70 -22.34 -62.12
C ARG A 62 -64.78 -21.81 -60.69
N ASN A 63 -63.70 -21.95 -59.91
CA ASN A 63 -63.66 -21.45 -58.55
C ASN A 63 -63.58 -19.90 -58.50
N ILE A 64 -62.98 -19.27 -59.49
CA ILE A 64 -62.91 -17.78 -59.56
C ILE A 64 -64.33 -17.23 -59.79
N GLU A 65 -65.06 -17.75 -60.75
CA GLU A 65 -66.45 -17.33 -61.05
C GLU A 65 -67.38 -17.51 -59.85
N GLN A 66 -67.29 -18.61 -59.15
CA GLN A 66 -68.03 -18.84 -57.92
C GLN A 66 -67.68 -17.90 -56.78
N ILE A 67 -66.39 -17.60 -56.58
CA ILE A 67 -65.94 -16.66 -55.55
C ILE A 67 -66.42 -15.25 -55.89
N ILE A 68 -66.35 -14.82 -57.15
CA ILE A 68 -66.81 -13.50 -57.59
C ILE A 68 -68.39 -13.43 -57.45
N ALA A 69 -69.10 -14.48 -57.74
CA ALA A 69 -70.56 -14.53 -57.63
C ALA A 69 -71.11 -14.51 -56.21
N GLN A 70 -70.33 -15.12 -55.24
CA GLN A 70 -70.76 -15.24 -53.83
C GLN A 70 -69.62 -14.91 -52.89
N PRO A 71 -69.08 -13.70 -52.85
CA PRO A 71 -67.91 -13.38 -52.07
C PRO A 71 -68.08 -13.53 -50.56
N LYS A 72 -69.30 -13.34 -50.07
CA LYS A 72 -69.62 -13.51 -48.62
C LYS A 72 -69.52 -14.98 -48.13
N LEU A 73 -69.80 -15.95 -49.02
CA LEU A 73 -69.66 -17.37 -48.64
C LEU A 73 -68.23 -17.81 -48.43
N TYR A 74 -67.31 -17.20 -49.21
CA TYR A 74 -65.92 -17.50 -49.17
C TYR A 74 -65.17 -16.61 -48.20
N GLN A 75 -65.83 -15.53 -47.69
CA GLN A 75 -65.15 -14.55 -46.78
C GLN A 75 -64.60 -15.23 -45.53
N ASN A 76 -65.32 -16.18 -44.96
CA ASN A 76 -64.84 -16.94 -43.79
C ASN A 76 -63.76 -17.96 -44.14
N MET A 77 -63.71 -18.45 -45.37
CA MET A 77 -62.73 -19.42 -45.84
C MET A 77 -61.45 -18.70 -46.33
N LEU A 78 -61.62 -17.56 -46.99
CA LEU A 78 -60.54 -16.78 -47.58
C LEU A 78 -60.05 -15.66 -46.69
N GLY A 79 -60.82 -15.22 -45.68
CA GLY A 79 -60.42 -14.16 -44.77
C GLY A 79 -61.27 -14.16 -43.49
N ASN A 80 -60.62 -14.25 -42.34
CA ASN A 80 -61.17 -13.83 -41.05
C ASN A 80 -61.07 -12.30 -40.91
N GLN A 81 -61.68 -11.72 -39.86
CA GLN A 81 -61.71 -10.26 -39.63
C GLN A 81 -60.29 -9.59 -39.64
N ASP A 82 -59.25 -10.36 -39.34
CA ASP A 82 -57.86 -9.91 -39.29
C ASP A 82 -57.08 -10.17 -40.59
N ASN A 83 -57.70 -10.70 -41.64
CA ASN A 83 -57.04 -11.14 -42.84
C ASN A 83 -57.54 -10.38 -44.07
N LEU A 84 -56.57 -9.93 -44.85
CA LEU A 84 -56.80 -9.29 -46.15
C LEU A 84 -56.57 -10.33 -47.25
N PHE A 85 -57.45 -10.32 -48.29
CA PHE A 85 -57.26 -11.07 -49.51
C PHE A 85 -57.76 -10.22 -50.67
N VAL A 86 -56.92 -9.98 -51.67
CA VAL A 86 -57.26 -9.22 -52.86
C VAL A 86 -56.68 -9.89 -54.09
N LEU A 87 -57.48 -10.08 -55.11
CA LEU A 87 -57.09 -10.57 -56.42
C LEU A 87 -57.28 -9.42 -57.45
N LEU A 88 -56.22 -9.01 -58.09
CA LEU A 88 -56.26 -7.96 -59.12
C LEU A 88 -55.98 -8.53 -60.52
N LYS A 89 -56.70 -8.07 -61.52
CA LYS A 89 -56.37 -8.26 -62.93
C LYS A 89 -56.03 -6.87 -63.50
N GLY A 90 -54.74 -6.65 -63.75
CA GLY A 90 -54.29 -5.28 -64.03
C GLY A 90 -54.60 -4.33 -62.87
N ASN A 91 -55.35 -3.27 -63.09
CA ASN A 91 -55.77 -2.32 -62.05
C ASN A 91 -57.18 -2.60 -61.49
N GLN A 92 -57.89 -3.63 -61.95
CA GLN A 92 -59.25 -3.95 -61.51
C GLN A 92 -59.25 -5.05 -60.45
N ALA A 93 -59.84 -4.74 -59.29
CA ALA A 93 -60.01 -5.76 -58.24
C ALA A 93 -61.18 -6.70 -58.59
N LEU A 94 -60.89 -7.99 -58.82
CA LEU A 94 -61.87 -9.01 -59.06
C LEU A 94 -62.43 -9.55 -57.76
N ILE A 95 -61.57 -9.72 -56.78
CA ILE A 95 -61.96 -10.14 -55.43
C ILE A 95 -61.30 -9.13 -54.47
N ASN A 96 -62.10 -8.53 -53.60
CA ASN A 96 -61.63 -7.60 -52.61
C ASN A 96 -62.26 -7.92 -51.25
N ILE A 97 -61.56 -8.74 -50.49
CA ILE A 97 -61.88 -9.04 -49.07
C ILE A 97 -60.93 -8.23 -48.21
N ASN A 98 -61.32 -7.00 -47.89
CA ASN A 98 -60.56 -6.07 -47.11
C ASN A 98 -61.46 -5.50 -45.98
N PRO A 99 -61.72 -6.26 -44.95
CA PRO A 99 -62.65 -5.88 -43.87
C PRO A 99 -62.18 -4.67 -43.08
N LEU A 100 -60.87 -4.36 -43.11
CA LEU A 100 -60.27 -3.25 -42.40
C LEU A 100 -60.10 -1.99 -43.23
N GLY A 101 -60.54 -2.02 -44.54
CA GLY A 101 -60.40 -0.86 -45.44
C GLY A 101 -58.96 -0.38 -45.64
N ILE A 102 -57.98 -1.27 -45.61
CA ILE A 102 -56.56 -0.91 -45.72
C ILE A 102 -56.32 -0.41 -47.18
N PRO A 103 -55.77 0.78 -47.36
CA PRO A 103 -55.44 1.24 -48.71
C PRO A 103 -54.26 0.42 -49.23
N LEU A 104 -54.41 -0.10 -50.44
CA LEU A 104 -53.41 -0.93 -51.08
C LEU A 104 -52.42 -0.02 -51.81
N PRO A 105 -51.13 -0.14 -51.58
CA PRO A 105 -50.10 0.63 -52.30
C PRO A 105 -49.97 0.08 -53.72
N GLU A 106 -49.26 0.81 -54.59
CA GLU A 106 -48.84 0.31 -55.88
C GLU A 106 -47.90 -0.91 -55.69
N PHE A 107 -48.18 -2.00 -56.41
CA PHE A 107 -47.40 -3.22 -56.31
C PHE A 107 -46.58 -3.44 -57.60
N ILE A 108 -45.38 -3.94 -57.38
CA ILE A 108 -44.50 -4.38 -58.47
C ILE A 108 -44.89 -5.82 -58.83
N HIS A 109 -45.18 -6.08 -60.08
CA HIS A 109 -45.50 -7.41 -60.57
C HIS A 109 -44.25 -8.31 -60.61
N GLN A 110 -44.16 -9.24 -59.71
CA GLN A 110 -43.04 -10.22 -59.60
C GLN A 110 -43.57 -11.63 -59.36
N PRO A 111 -42.90 -12.66 -59.93
CA PRO A 111 -43.28 -14.05 -59.70
C PRO A 111 -42.90 -14.59 -58.31
N GLN A 112 -42.00 -13.88 -57.61
CA GLN A 112 -41.59 -14.22 -56.25
C GLN A 112 -42.48 -13.52 -55.22
N ILE A 113 -42.69 -14.17 -54.08
CA ILE A 113 -43.43 -13.58 -52.94
C ILE A 113 -42.67 -12.44 -52.39
N GLN A 114 -43.30 -11.27 -52.35
CA GLN A 114 -42.76 -10.06 -51.73
C GLN A 114 -43.53 -9.71 -50.46
N PHE A 115 -42.84 -9.10 -49.48
CA PHE A 115 -43.43 -8.72 -48.20
C PHE A 115 -43.29 -7.22 -47.95
N ARG A 116 -44.31 -6.62 -47.33
CA ARG A 116 -44.26 -5.23 -46.90
C ARG A 116 -45.08 -5.01 -45.63
N ASP A 117 -44.54 -4.21 -44.70
CA ASP A 117 -45.26 -3.75 -43.54
C ASP A 117 -46.00 -2.45 -43.82
N LEU A 118 -47.28 -2.43 -43.58
CA LEU A 118 -48.14 -1.27 -43.58
C LEU A 118 -48.39 -0.79 -42.15
N SER A 119 -47.36 -0.16 -41.55
CA SER A 119 -47.38 0.25 -40.14
C SER A 119 -48.01 1.65 -39.93
N ALA A 120 -48.17 2.46 -41.00
CA ALA A 120 -48.65 3.83 -40.92
C ALA A 120 -50.15 4.00 -40.82
N TYR A 121 -50.90 2.89 -40.85
CA TYR A 121 -52.39 2.89 -40.83
C TYR A 121 -52.93 2.51 -39.45
N ALA A 122 -54.20 2.84 -39.21
CA ALA A 122 -54.86 2.52 -37.92
C ALA A 122 -54.78 1.05 -37.53
N TYR A 123 -54.67 0.16 -38.49
CA TYR A 123 -54.50 -1.29 -38.30
C TYR A 123 -53.20 -1.73 -38.97
N PRO A 124 -52.12 -1.78 -38.24
CA PRO A 124 -50.85 -2.28 -38.74
C PRO A 124 -50.97 -3.69 -39.30
N THR A 125 -50.58 -3.84 -40.55
CA THR A 125 -50.81 -5.09 -41.31
C THR A 125 -49.53 -5.45 -42.06
N ARG A 126 -49.18 -6.72 -42.06
CA ARG A 126 -48.15 -7.26 -42.94
C ARG A 126 -48.81 -7.89 -44.14
N ILE A 127 -48.37 -7.46 -45.32
CA ILE A 127 -48.88 -7.96 -46.61
C ILE A 127 -47.80 -8.72 -47.33
N ALA A 128 -48.24 -9.72 -48.08
CA ALA A 128 -47.42 -10.48 -49.02
C ALA A 128 -48.19 -10.55 -50.35
N TRP A 129 -47.48 -10.47 -51.46
CA TRP A 129 -48.09 -10.54 -52.80
C TRP A 129 -47.22 -11.34 -53.75
N LYS A 130 -47.88 -11.95 -54.75
CA LYS A 130 -47.27 -12.73 -55.81
C LYS A 130 -48.05 -12.56 -57.09
N THR A 131 -47.39 -12.50 -58.24
CA THR A 131 -48.03 -12.59 -59.54
C THR A 131 -48.23 -14.04 -59.93
N ILE A 132 -49.47 -14.49 -60.12
CA ILE A 132 -49.86 -15.86 -60.53
C ILE A 132 -50.38 -15.81 -61.97
N GLN A 133 -50.28 -16.94 -62.68
CA GLN A 133 -50.82 -17.09 -64.01
C GLN A 133 -52.05 -18.03 -63.99
N ILE A 134 -53.20 -17.50 -64.45
CA ILE A 134 -54.44 -18.26 -64.57
C ILE A 134 -54.91 -18.14 -66.03
N ASN A 135 -55.06 -19.24 -66.75
CA ASN A 135 -55.42 -19.25 -68.15
C ASN A 135 -54.52 -18.36 -69.05
N ARG A 136 -53.18 -18.37 -68.79
CA ARG A 136 -52.14 -17.54 -69.44
C ARG A 136 -52.30 -16.03 -69.25
N GLN A 137 -53.14 -15.58 -68.31
CA GLN A 137 -53.26 -14.19 -67.94
C GLN A 137 -52.63 -13.95 -66.55
N PRO A 138 -51.91 -12.85 -66.36
CA PRO A 138 -51.30 -12.53 -65.08
C PRO A 138 -52.31 -11.89 -64.13
N TYR A 139 -52.37 -12.42 -62.92
CA TYR A 139 -53.16 -11.88 -61.79
C TYR A 139 -52.26 -11.59 -60.63
N LEU A 140 -52.53 -10.52 -59.90
CA LEU A 140 -51.80 -10.19 -58.68
C LEU A 140 -52.61 -10.66 -57.46
N LEU A 141 -52.05 -11.64 -56.75
CA LEU A 141 -52.60 -12.17 -55.55
C LEU A 141 -51.98 -11.47 -54.34
N ILE A 142 -52.76 -10.88 -53.48
CA ILE A 142 -52.34 -10.17 -52.27
C ILE A 142 -53.05 -10.82 -51.08
N ALA A 143 -52.19 -11.23 -50.08
CA ALA A 143 -52.64 -11.70 -48.80
C ALA A 143 -52.08 -10.80 -47.69
N GLY A 144 -52.87 -10.47 -46.68
CA GLY A 144 -52.42 -9.69 -45.54
C GLY A 144 -52.92 -10.27 -44.24
N LYS A 145 -52.12 -10.07 -43.18
CA LYS A 145 -52.48 -10.43 -41.80
C LYS A 145 -52.19 -9.22 -40.88
N GLN A 146 -53.19 -8.86 -40.08
CA GLN A 146 -53.05 -7.78 -39.10
C GLN A 146 -52.06 -8.18 -38.01
N TRP A 147 -51.44 -7.16 -37.40
CA TRP A 147 -50.49 -7.35 -36.31
C TRP A 147 -51.15 -7.64 -34.95
N SER A 148 -52.48 -7.84 -34.89
CA SER A 148 -53.23 -8.08 -33.66
C SER A 148 -52.60 -9.15 -32.75
N GLU A 149 -52.30 -10.32 -33.31
CA GLU A 149 -51.64 -11.43 -32.59
C GLU A 149 -50.21 -11.05 -32.13
N ARG A 150 -49.45 -10.39 -33.00
CA ARG A 150 -48.09 -9.95 -32.70
C ARG A 150 -48.09 -8.88 -31.60
N LEU A 151 -48.99 -7.90 -31.65
CA LEU A 151 -49.09 -6.85 -30.62
C LEU A 151 -49.62 -7.43 -29.30
N ALA A 152 -50.50 -8.42 -29.32
CA ALA A 152 -51.00 -9.12 -28.13
C ALA A 152 -49.87 -9.85 -27.39
N ILE A 153 -48.83 -10.33 -28.08
CA ILE A 153 -47.65 -10.99 -27.48
C ILE A 153 -46.61 -9.96 -27.05
N ILE A 154 -46.27 -9.00 -27.93
CA ILE A 154 -45.18 -8.04 -27.68
C ILE A 154 -45.52 -7.05 -26.56
N SER A 155 -46.79 -6.59 -26.46
CA SER A 155 -47.17 -5.59 -25.45
C SER A 155 -46.97 -6.08 -24.00
N PRO A 156 -47.53 -7.24 -23.58
CA PRO A 156 -47.29 -7.76 -22.24
C PRO A 156 -45.85 -8.19 -22.03
N PHE A 157 -45.16 -8.68 -23.08
CA PHE A 157 -43.74 -9.00 -23.01
C PHE A 157 -42.87 -7.79 -22.68
N LYS A 158 -43.07 -6.66 -23.35
CA LYS A 158 -42.37 -5.41 -23.04
C LYS A 158 -42.56 -4.96 -21.59
N LYS A 159 -43.80 -5.02 -21.08
CA LYS A 159 -44.11 -4.67 -19.69
C LYS A 159 -43.37 -5.57 -18.69
N ARG A 160 -43.42 -6.88 -18.90
CA ARG A 160 -42.72 -7.86 -18.04
C ARG A 160 -41.22 -7.67 -18.12
N LEU A 161 -40.67 -7.52 -19.32
CA LEU A 161 -39.23 -7.29 -19.52
C LEU A 161 -38.75 -6.06 -18.78
N PHE A 162 -39.50 -4.95 -18.86
CA PHE A 162 -39.20 -3.73 -18.13
C PHE A 162 -39.19 -3.95 -16.60
N ILE A 163 -40.21 -4.65 -16.07
CA ILE A 163 -40.30 -4.99 -14.65
C ILE A 163 -39.08 -5.83 -14.21
N TYR A 164 -38.71 -6.85 -15.00
CA TYR A 164 -37.57 -7.72 -14.66
C TYR A 164 -36.25 -6.99 -14.70
N VAL A 165 -36.02 -6.16 -15.69
CA VAL A 165 -34.80 -5.32 -15.78
C VAL A 165 -34.73 -4.36 -14.60
N PHE A 166 -35.83 -3.65 -14.30
CA PHE A 166 -35.87 -2.70 -13.19
C PHE A 166 -35.66 -3.39 -11.83
N SER A 167 -36.37 -4.50 -11.58
CA SER A 167 -36.19 -5.26 -10.33
C SER A 167 -34.80 -5.87 -10.22
N GLY A 168 -34.20 -6.31 -11.32
CA GLY A 168 -32.83 -6.82 -11.37
C GLY A 168 -31.80 -5.73 -11.03
N ILE A 169 -31.93 -4.53 -11.60
CA ILE A 169 -31.05 -3.38 -11.30
C ILE A 169 -31.18 -3.00 -9.82
N LEU A 170 -32.40 -2.94 -9.29
CA LEU A 170 -32.65 -2.63 -7.88
C LEU A 170 -32.04 -3.66 -6.94
N ALA A 171 -32.21 -4.94 -7.26
CA ALA A 171 -31.61 -6.02 -6.47
C ALA A 171 -30.07 -5.97 -6.46
N ILE A 172 -29.47 -5.74 -7.63
CA ILE A 172 -28.01 -5.59 -7.74
C ILE A 172 -27.53 -4.36 -6.96
N PHE A 173 -28.23 -3.23 -7.02
CA PHE A 173 -27.90 -2.05 -6.23
C PHE A 173 -27.87 -2.35 -4.73
N ILE A 174 -28.91 -3.02 -4.23
CA ILE A 174 -29.00 -3.39 -2.80
C ILE A 174 -27.87 -4.34 -2.43
N LEU A 175 -27.62 -5.40 -3.21
CA LEU A 175 -26.56 -6.37 -2.95
C LEU A 175 -25.16 -5.70 -2.96
N CYS A 176 -24.89 -4.84 -3.94
CA CYS A 176 -23.63 -4.10 -4.02
C CYS A 176 -23.47 -3.12 -2.85
N ALA A 177 -24.53 -2.46 -2.40
CA ALA A 177 -24.49 -1.57 -1.24
C ALA A 177 -24.17 -2.35 0.05
N ILE A 178 -24.80 -3.52 0.23
CA ILE A 178 -24.52 -4.41 1.37
C ILE A 178 -23.07 -4.92 1.31
N ALA A 179 -22.63 -5.46 0.19
CA ALA A 179 -21.29 -5.99 0.00
C ALA A 179 -20.21 -4.91 0.21
N SER A 180 -20.41 -3.71 -0.34
CA SER A 180 -19.50 -2.57 -0.15
C SER A 180 -19.43 -2.14 1.31
N ARG A 181 -20.54 -2.16 2.02
CA ARG A 181 -20.61 -1.79 3.44
C ARG A 181 -19.85 -2.77 4.33
N PHE A 182 -20.01 -4.08 4.08
CA PHE A 182 -19.28 -5.12 4.80
C PHE A 182 -17.79 -5.13 4.44
N GLY A 183 -17.44 -5.07 3.17
CA GLY A 183 -16.05 -5.07 2.72
C GLY A 183 -15.23 -3.87 3.22
N LEU A 184 -15.84 -2.69 3.31
CA LEU A 184 -15.16 -1.48 3.78
C LEU A 184 -15.19 -1.27 5.31
N ASN A 185 -15.86 -2.14 6.06
CA ASN A 185 -15.93 -2.03 7.51
C ASN A 185 -14.55 -2.22 8.18
N ALA A 186 -13.75 -3.17 7.70
CA ALA A 186 -12.39 -3.40 8.16
C ALA A 186 -11.52 -2.14 8.00
N LEU A 187 -11.63 -1.46 6.86
CA LEU A 187 -10.91 -0.21 6.60
C LEU A 187 -11.35 0.94 7.51
N ARG A 188 -12.65 1.02 7.83
CA ARG A 188 -13.17 2.02 8.79
C ARG A 188 -12.65 1.77 10.20
N THR A 189 -12.56 0.51 10.62
CA THR A 189 -12.01 0.11 11.92
C THR A 189 -10.52 0.43 11.98
N LEU A 190 -9.76 0.06 10.94
CA LEU A 190 -8.34 0.40 10.80
C LEU A 190 -8.11 1.92 10.97
N ARG A 191 -8.86 2.73 10.22
CA ARG A 191 -8.79 4.20 10.31
C ARG A 191 -9.06 4.72 11.72
N LYS A 192 -10.10 4.17 12.40
CA LYS A 192 -10.43 4.59 13.77
C LYS A 192 -9.31 4.25 14.76
N GLN A 193 -8.76 3.03 14.66
CA GLN A 193 -7.66 2.60 15.53
C GLN A 193 -6.40 3.41 15.27
N THR A 194 -6.01 3.62 14.00
CA THR A 194 -4.84 4.44 13.65
C THR A 194 -4.98 5.89 14.16
N HIS A 195 -6.18 6.47 14.09
CA HIS A 195 -6.42 7.83 14.59
C HIS A 195 -6.38 7.92 16.12
N ALA A 196 -6.61 6.81 16.82
CA ALA A 196 -6.54 6.75 18.28
C ALA A 196 -5.12 6.63 18.82
N ILE A 197 -4.15 6.22 17.96
CA ILE A 197 -2.74 6.11 18.32
C ILE A 197 -2.16 7.52 18.41
N SER A 198 -1.51 7.80 19.52
CA SER A 198 -0.80 9.06 19.78
C SER A 198 0.56 8.75 20.41
N ILE A 199 1.44 9.75 20.51
CA ILE A 199 2.77 9.62 21.12
C ILE A 199 2.69 9.05 22.55
N HIS A 200 1.63 9.35 23.28
CA HIS A 200 1.41 8.83 24.64
C HIS A 200 0.77 7.42 24.67
N LYS A 201 0.45 6.85 23.52
CA LYS A 201 -0.22 5.54 23.38
C LYS A 201 0.42 4.72 22.26
N LEU A 202 1.73 4.78 22.14
CA LEU A 202 2.48 4.03 21.12
C LEU A 202 2.46 2.51 21.35
N GLU A 203 2.17 2.06 22.57
CA GLU A 203 2.03 0.64 22.90
C GLU A 203 0.80 -0.02 22.25
N GLN A 204 -0.18 0.80 21.81
CA GLN A 204 -1.38 0.27 21.17
C GLN A 204 -1.05 -0.27 19.78
N ARG A 205 -1.59 -1.46 19.49
CA ARG A 205 -1.46 -2.10 18.16
C ARG A 205 -2.81 -2.21 17.50
N LEU A 206 -2.78 -2.15 16.17
CA LEU A 206 -3.95 -2.40 15.34
C LEU A 206 -4.33 -3.88 15.48
N ASN A 207 -5.57 -4.12 15.91
CA ASN A 207 -6.14 -5.45 16.03
C ASN A 207 -7.48 -5.48 15.31
N LEU A 208 -7.59 -6.28 14.25
CA LEU A 208 -8.75 -6.41 13.40
C LEU A 208 -9.28 -7.85 13.49
N ASN A 209 -10.59 -8.00 13.74
CA ASN A 209 -11.23 -9.31 13.76
C ASN A 209 -11.54 -9.75 12.33
N HIS A 210 -10.85 -10.79 11.86
CA HIS A 210 -11.05 -11.42 10.54
C HIS A 210 -11.08 -10.42 9.37
N PRO A 211 -10.05 -9.59 9.19
CA PRO A 211 -9.99 -8.68 8.05
C PRO A 211 -9.69 -9.45 6.74
N PRO A 212 -10.00 -8.87 5.57
CA PRO A 212 -9.44 -9.35 4.30
C PRO A 212 -7.91 -9.37 4.34
N GLN A 213 -7.28 -10.29 3.61
CA GLN A 213 -5.83 -10.51 3.62
C GLN A 213 -5.02 -9.23 3.34
N GLU A 214 -5.50 -8.38 2.41
CA GLU A 214 -4.84 -7.12 2.05
C GLU A 214 -4.86 -6.11 3.21
N ILE A 215 -5.93 -6.11 3.99
CA ILE A 215 -6.07 -5.22 5.16
C ILE A 215 -5.25 -5.76 6.35
N GLU A 216 -5.17 -7.07 6.49
CA GLU A 216 -4.34 -7.72 7.52
C GLU A 216 -2.86 -7.40 7.30
N GLN A 217 -2.39 -7.50 6.06
CA GLN A 217 -1.02 -7.18 5.69
C GLN A 217 -0.71 -5.69 5.95
N LEU A 218 -1.61 -4.79 5.57
CA LEU A 218 -1.46 -3.36 5.86
C LEU A 218 -1.41 -3.07 7.36
N ALA A 219 -2.25 -3.74 8.17
CA ALA A 219 -2.24 -3.58 9.62
C ALA A 219 -0.93 -4.09 10.23
N SER A 220 -0.38 -5.20 9.72
CA SER A 220 0.93 -5.74 10.12
C SER A 220 2.07 -4.76 9.81
N ASP A 221 2.10 -4.19 8.61
CA ASP A 221 3.13 -3.21 8.20
C ASP A 221 3.07 -1.94 9.06
N ILE A 222 1.86 -1.47 9.38
CA ILE A 222 1.69 -0.33 10.29
C ILE A 222 2.15 -0.69 11.72
N ASN A 223 1.84 -1.88 12.23
CA ASN A 223 2.30 -2.33 13.54
C ASN A 223 3.84 -2.41 13.60
N ALA A 224 4.49 -2.95 12.56
CA ALA A 224 5.94 -2.97 12.47
C ALA A 224 6.56 -1.56 12.43
N MET A 225 5.89 -0.60 11.80
CA MET A 225 6.30 0.82 11.86
C MET A 225 6.14 1.39 13.27
N LEU A 226 5.04 1.10 13.95
CA LEU A 226 4.80 1.53 15.34
C LEU A 226 5.84 0.96 16.31
N ASP A 227 6.26 -0.31 16.14
CA ASP A 227 7.33 -0.93 16.94
C ASP A 227 8.65 -0.14 16.83
N ARG A 228 9.01 0.27 15.60
CA ARG A 228 10.23 1.08 15.37
C ARG A 228 10.12 2.48 15.98
N ILE A 229 8.95 3.11 15.89
CA ILE A 229 8.71 4.44 16.47
C ILE A 229 8.76 4.36 18.00
N GLU A 230 8.12 3.36 18.60
CA GLU A 230 8.12 3.15 20.06
C GLU A 230 9.52 2.91 20.60
N LEU A 231 10.29 2.05 19.92
CA LEU A 231 11.68 1.78 20.28
C LEU A 231 12.52 3.08 20.21
N GLY A 232 12.42 3.82 19.10
CA GLY A 232 13.16 5.09 18.93
C GLY A 232 12.74 6.14 19.95
N TYR A 233 11.44 6.24 20.26
CA TYR A 233 10.93 7.18 21.26
C TYR A 233 11.39 6.81 22.68
N SER A 234 11.38 5.54 23.03
CA SER A 234 11.87 5.06 24.33
C SER A 234 13.36 5.30 24.52
N GLN A 235 14.16 5.11 23.44
CA GLN A 235 15.58 5.42 23.44
C GLN A 235 15.83 6.92 23.61
N LEU A 236 15.07 7.79 22.93
CA LEU A 236 15.16 9.23 23.06
C LEU A 236 14.81 9.71 24.47
N ASN A 237 13.77 9.17 25.06
CA ASN A 237 13.37 9.50 26.44
C ASN A 237 14.45 9.13 27.45
N ARG A 238 14.97 7.90 27.39
CA ARG A 238 16.07 7.46 28.25
C ARG A 238 17.29 8.37 28.08
N PHE A 239 17.68 8.65 26.85
CA PHE A 239 18.79 9.56 26.56
C PHE A 239 18.58 10.95 27.16
N SER A 240 17.36 11.50 27.10
CA SER A 240 17.03 12.82 27.68
C SER A 240 17.08 12.80 29.22
N GLU A 241 16.59 11.72 29.84
CA GLU A 241 16.65 11.52 31.29
C GLU A 241 18.09 11.38 31.80
N ASP A 242 18.89 10.56 31.10
CA ASP A 242 20.31 10.35 31.42
C ASP A 242 21.10 11.65 31.32
N ILE A 243 20.88 12.43 30.25
CA ILE A 243 21.48 13.78 30.09
C ILE A 243 21.14 14.66 31.28
N ALA A 244 19.86 14.73 31.66
CA ALA A 244 19.42 15.57 32.76
C ALA A 244 20.07 15.16 34.10
N HIS A 245 20.24 13.86 34.32
CA HIS A 245 20.92 13.35 35.51
C HIS A 245 22.41 13.67 35.54
N GLU A 246 23.10 13.44 34.43
CA GLU A 246 24.57 13.67 34.32
C GLU A 246 24.96 15.15 34.38
N PHE A 247 24.09 16.06 33.93
CA PHE A 247 24.29 17.50 34.09
C PHE A 247 23.98 18.01 35.49
N ARG A 248 22.96 17.45 36.13
CA ARG A 248 22.53 17.92 37.46
C ARG A 248 23.64 17.79 38.49
N THR A 249 24.43 16.71 38.46
CA THR A 249 25.47 16.43 39.43
C THR A 249 26.58 17.46 39.42
N PRO A 250 27.34 17.74 38.30
CA PRO A 250 28.39 18.74 38.29
C PRO A 250 27.85 20.17 38.51
N LEU A 251 26.64 20.46 38.00
CA LEU A 251 26.02 21.76 38.18
C LEU A 251 25.68 22.03 39.66
N ASN A 252 25.13 21.05 40.35
CA ASN A 252 24.86 21.19 41.78
C ASN A 252 26.16 21.30 42.60
N ASN A 253 27.22 20.59 42.20
CA ASN A 253 28.55 20.72 42.84
C ASN A 253 29.11 22.13 42.66
N LEU A 254 29.10 22.65 41.45
CA LEU A 254 29.54 24.03 41.14
C LEU A 254 28.78 25.09 41.93
N ILE A 255 27.45 24.95 41.97
CA ILE A 255 26.60 25.87 42.75
C ILE A 255 26.90 25.75 44.23
N GLY A 256 26.89 24.54 44.80
CA GLY A 256 27.07 24.31 46.23
C GLY A 256 28.46 24.73 46.73
N GLN A 257 29.55 24.44 45.99
CA GLN A 257 30.90 24.88 46.31
C GLN A 257 31.01 26.42 46.28
N THR A 258 30.37 27.05 45.28
CA THR A 258 30.36 28.51 45.15
C THR A 258 29.57 29.14 46.30
N GLU A 259 28.40 28.61 46.64
CA GLU A 259 27.57 29.11 47.76
C GLU A 259 28.29 28.99 49.10
N ILE A 260 28.94 27.84 49.38
CA ILE A 260 29.71 27.63 50.63
C ILE A 260 30.85 28.65 50.77
N LEU A 261 31.51 29.03 49.68
CA LEU A 261 32.58 30.04 49.73
C LEU A 261 32.05 31.47 49.91
N LEU A 262 30.86 31.75 49.39
CA LEU A 262 30.22 33.06 49.57
C LEU A 262 29.63 33.27 50.97
N MET A 263 29.42 32.21 51.76
CA MET A 263 28.87 32.33 53.13
C MET A 263 29.81 32.94 54.16
N SER A 264 31.15 32.95 53.91
CA SER A 264 32.14 33.52 54.83
C SER A 264 33.36 34.02 54.08
N GLU A 265 34.05 35.00 54.66
CA GLU A 265 35.36 35.45 54.12
C GLU A 265 36.37 34.29 54.14
N ARG A 266 37.10 34.15 53.02
CA ARG A 266 38.11 33.10 52.80
C ARG A 266 39.45 33.73 52.43
N SER A 267 40.49 32.92 52.54
CA SER A 267 41.81 33.34 52.07
C SER A 267 41.86 33.33 50.55
N PRO A 268 42.73 34.18 49.92
CA PRO A 268 42.95 34.17 48.46
C PRO A 268 43.30 32.78 47.92
N ALA A 269 44.07 31.99 48.68
CA ALA A 269 44.39 30.60 48.30
C ALA A 269 43.16 29.69 48.17
N GLN A 270 42.20 29.80 49.07
CA GLN A 270 40.94 29.05 49.03
C GLN A 270 40.05 29.43 47.85
N TYR A 271 40.03 30.74 47.50
CA TYR A 271 39.31 31.16 46.28
C TYR A 271 39.99 30.62 45.02
N GLN A 272 41.35 30.63 44.98
CA GLN A 272 42.11 30.08 43.87
C GLN A 272 41.87 28.58 43.71
N GLU A 273 41.87 27.82 44.77
CA GLU A 273 41.61 26.37 44.79
C GLU A 273 40.18 26.06 44.24
N LEU A 274 39.18 26.83 44.67
CA LEU A 274 37.82 26.67 44.13
C LEU A 274 37.76 27.01 42.65
N LEU A 275 38.39 28.10 42.22
CA LEU A 275 38.38 28.50 40.82
C LEU A 275 39.03 27.44 39.94
N ILE A 276 40.07 26.75 40.41
CA ILE A 276 40.71 25.63 39.73
C ILE A 276 39.74 24.46 39.65
N SER A 277 39.11 24.08 40.79
CA SER A 277 38.11 23.01 40.83
C SER A 277 36.90 23.29 39.90
N ASN A 278 36.39 24.51 39.94
CA ASN A 278 35.30 24.90 39.03
C ASN A 278 35.72 24.85 37.56
N LEU A 279 36.96 25.25 37.24
CA LEU A 279 37.47 25.17 35.87
C LEU A 279 37.51 23.70 35.37
N GLU A 280 37.92 22.78 36.22
CA GLU A 280 37.90 21.34 35.92
C GLU A 280 36.48 20.82 35.65
N ASP A 281 35.53 21.22 36.48
CA ASP A 281 34.10 20.85 36.29
C ASP A 281 33.52 21.48 35.02
N TYR A 282 33.83 22.73 34.66
CA TYR A 282 33.42 23.33 33.37
C TYR A 282 34.05 22.61 32.18
N GLN A 283 35.32 22.22 32.24
CA GLN A 283 35.96 21.45 31.18
C GLN A 283 35.34 20.07 31.04
N ARG A 284 34.92 19.43 32.15
CA ARG A 284 34.18 18.17 32.16
C ARG A 284 32.84 18.31 31.48
N LEU A 285 32.07 19.36 31.83
CA LEU A 285 30.79 19.67 31.19
C LEU A 285 30.94 19.90 29.69
N LYS A 286 31.96 20.66 29.27
CA LYS A 286 32.30 20.89 27.87
C LYS A 286 32.51 19.56 27.13
N ARG A 287 33.41 18.70 27.66
CA ARG A 287 33.67 17.37 27.05
C ARG A 287 32.41 16.54 26.95
N MET A 288 31.53 16.59 27.93
CA MET A 288 30.24 15.87 27.92
C MET A 288 29.32 16.38 26.81
N ILE A 289 29.20 17.71 26.66
CA ILE A 289 28.40 18.32 25.57
C ILE A 289 28.95 17.95 24.20
N ASP A 290 30.29 18.06 24.01
CA ASP A 290 30.92 17.69 22.73
C ASP A 290 30.70 16.20 22.39
N SER A 291 30.80 15.32 23.40
CA SER A 291 30.51 13.89 23.26
C SER A 291 29.06 13.63 22.85
N MET A 292 28.07 14.29 23.46
CA MET A 292 26.66 14.18 23.13
C MET A 292 26.37 14.68 21.71
N LEU A 293 26.96 15.84 21.33
CA LEU A 293 26.79 16.38 19.96
C LEU A 293 27.40 15.44 18.92
N PHE A 294 28.54 14.82 19.22
CA PHE A 294 29.12 13.81 18.35
C PHE A 294 28.19 12.59 18.18
N LEU A 295 27.69 12.02 19.30
CA LEU A 295 26.78 10.88 19.27
C LEU A 295 25.49 11.20 18.50
N ALA A 296 24.90 12.37 18.72
CA ALA A 296 23.70 12.80 18.00
C ALA A 296 23.93 12.95 16.49
N ARG A 297 25.13 13.45 16.07
CA ARG A 297 25.49 13.54 14.64
C ARG A 297 25.77 12.16 14.04
N ALA A 298 26.41 11.27 14.80
CA ALA A 298 26.70 9.90 14.37
C ALA A 298 25.40 9.10 14.15
N ASP A 299 24.45 9.16 15.08
CA ASP A 299 23.13 8.53 14.96
C ASP A 299 22.32 9.05 13.76
N ALA A 300 22.40 10.34 13.51
CA ALA A 300 21.75 10.97 12.36
C ALA A 300 22.47 10.70 11.02
N HIS A 301 23.53 9.89 11.00
CA HIS A 301 24.37 9.61 9.81
C HIS A 301 24.89 10.89 9.13
N LYS A 302 25.12 11.95 9.93
CA LYS A 302 25.60 13.27 9.44
C LYS A 302 27.12 13.43 9.52
N VAL A 303 27.84 12.41 10.00
CA VAL A 303 29.29 12.42 10.06
C VAL A 303 29.84 11.86 8.75
N CYS A 304 30.56 12.69 8.01
CA CYS A 304 31.27 12.26 6.81
C CYS A 304 32.66 11.77 7.19
N LEU A 305 32.99 10.50 6.89
CA LEU A 305 34.29 9.93 7.16
C LEU A 305 35.34 10.43 6.16
N ASN A 306 36.46 10.87 6.65
CA ASN A 306 37.67 11.19 5.86
C ASN A 306 38.70 10.07 6.04
N LYS A 307 38.44 8.88 5.42
CA LYS A 307 39.32 7.72 5.55
C LYS A 307 40.66 7.95 4.89
N GLN A 308 41.74 7.71 5.65
CA GLN A 308 43.13 7.80 5.21
C GLN A 308 43.89 6.55 5.60
N LYS A 309 45.01 6.27 4.94
CA LYS A 309 45.94 5.23 5.37
C LYS A 309 46.78 5.75 6.50
N ILE A 310 46.65 5.15 7.68
CA ILE A 310 47.32 5.56 8.91
C ILE A 310 48.42 4.55 9.21
N GLN A 311 49.62 5.03 9.45
CA GLN A 311 50.76 4.23 10.00
C GLN A 311 50.54 4.08 11.50
N LEU A 312 50.14 2.87 11.92
CA LEU A 312 49.70 2.62 13.30
C LEU A 312 50.78 2.85 14.34
N GLN A 313 52.03 2.55 14.02
CA GLN A 313 53.13 2.70 14.98
C GLN A 313 53.33 4.14 15.46
N SER A 314 53.64 5.04 14.54
CA SER A 314 53.81 6.45 14.87
C SER A 314 52.53 7.08 15.44
N PHE A 315 51.39 6.72 14.90
CA PHE A 315 50.11 7.24 15.35
C PHE A 315 49.75 6.86 16.80
N ILE A 316 50.07 5.62 17.24
CA ILE A 316 49.80 5.17 18.59
C ILE A 316 50.90 5.70 19.56
N GLU A 317 52.15 5.81 19.12
CA GLU A 317 53.25 6.42 19.90
C GLU A 317 52.93 7.91 20.18
N ASP A 318 52.41 8.66 19.22
CA ASP A 318 51.94 10.04 19.42
C ASP A 318 50.83 10.11 20.50
N ILE A 319 49.89 9.16 20.51
CA ILE A 319 48.85 9.09 21.54
C ILE A 319 49.47 8.76 22.90
N PHE A 320 50.41 7.84 22.97
CA PHE A 320 51.07 7.46 24.24
C PHE A 320 51.80 8.68 24.83
N SER A 321 52.44 9.53 24.01
CA SER A 321 53.13 10.72 24.51
C SER A 321 52.19 11.71 25.21
N ILE A 322 50.90 11.75 24.81
CA ILE A 322 49.89 12.58 25.49
C ILE A 322 49.64 12.10 26.93
N PHE A 323 49.72 10.79 27.16
CA PHE A 323 49.42 10.18 28.44
C PHE A 323 50.68 9.86 29.27
N GLU A 324 51.90 10.21 28.80
CA GLU A 324 53.17 9.82 29.42
C GLU A 324 53.26 10.29 30.86
N TYR A 325 52.99 11.59 31.13
CA TYR A 325 52.99 12.14 32.47
C TYR A 325 52.01 11.41 33.43
N GLN A 326 50.78 11.15 32.97
CA GLN A 326 49.75 10.47 33.77
C GLN A 326 50.13 9.01 34.04
N ALA A 327 50.72 8.33 33.05
CA ALA A 327 51.19 6.97 33.18
C ALA A 327 52.38 6.86 34.16
N GLU A 328 53.32 7.79 34.13
CA GLU A 328 54.44 7.86 35.08
C GLU A 328 53.93 8.07 36.52
N GLU A 329 53.02 9.02 36.74
CA GLU A 329 52.40 9.26 38.05
C GLU A 329 51.75 8.04 38.65
N GLN A 330 51.10 7.20 37.80
CA GLN A 330 50.43 5.98 38.19
C GLN A 330 51.33 4.73 38.11
N HIS A 331 52.58 4.87 37.72
CA HIS A 331 53.54 3.78 37.48
C HIS A 331 53.00 2.74 36.46
N CYS A 332 52.30 3.22 35.41
CA CYS A 332 51.75 2.41 34.33
C CYS A 332 52.74 2.32 33.17
N ASN A 333 52.81 1.17 32.50
CA ASN A 333 53.66 0.97 31.32
C ASN A 333 52.80 0.80 30.05
N PHE A 334 53.26 1.36 28.94
CA PHE A 334 52.67 1.12 27.61
C PHE A 334 53.47 0.07 26.84
N VAL A 335 52.79 -0.87 26.21
CA VAL A 335 53.40 -1.92 25.38
C VAL A 335 52.69 -1.93 24.03
N LEU A 336 53.44 -1.71 22.98
CA LEU A 336 52.95 -1.71 21.57
C LEU A 336 53.43 -2.98 20.85
N SER A 337 52.54 -3.71 20.22
CA SER A 337 52.88 -4.89 19.39
C SER A 337 51.95 -4.95 18.18
N LEU A 338 52.49 -4.65 17.01
CA LEU A 338 51.73 -4.46 15.78
C LEU A 338 52.10 -5.54 14.74
N GLU A 339 51.17 -6.38 14.41
CA GLU A 339 51.24 -7.29 13.25
C GLU A 339 50.75 -6.57 11.96
N ALA A 340 49.71 -5.76 12.09
CA ALA A 340 49.23 -4.87 11.05
C ALA A 340 49.79 -3.48 11.29
N THR A 341 50.58 -2.97 10.35
CA THR A 341 51.23 -1.68 10.48
C THR A 341 50.44 -0.51 9.91
N GLU A 342 49.47 -0.81 9.05
CA GLU A 342 48.64 0.20 8.38
C GLU A 342 47.16 -0.09 8.60
N LEU A 343 46.35 0.99 8.75
CA LEU A 343 44.90 0.93 8.89
C LEU A 343 44.26 2.03 8.03
N SER A 344 43.16 1.70 7.33
CA SER A 344 42.34 2.68 6.62
C SER A 344 41.20 3.16 7.51
N ALA A 345 41.34 4.34 8.10
CA ALA A 345 40.35 4.93 9.00
C ALA A 345 40.37 6.47 8.92
N ASP A 346 39.41 7.10 9.56
CA ASP A 346 39.44 8.54 9.80
C ASP A 346 40.42 8.83 10.99
N PRO A 347 41.48 9.61 10.79
CA PRO A 347 42.49 9.80 11.80
C PRO A 347 41.97 10.47 13.08
N GLU A 348 41.11 11.48 12.95
CA GLU A 348 40.57 12.20 14.11
C GLU A 348 39.65 11.30 14.94
N LEU A 349 38.80 10.51 14.27
CA LEU A 349 37.91 9.55 14.95
C LEU A 349 38.68 8.39 15.56
N LEU A 350 39.69 7.84 14.88
CA LEU A 350 40.56 6.82 15.43
C LEU A 350 41.32 7.31 16.66
N GLN A 351 41.84 8.51 16.61
CA GLN A 351 42.52 9.17 17.74
C GLN A 351 41.53 9.29 18.92
N GLN A 352 40.32 9.75 18.67
CA GLN A 352 39.29 9.87 19.71
C GLN A 352 38.91 8.50 20.32
N ALA A 353 38.81 7.44 19.51
CA ALA A 353 38.53 6.09 20.00
C ALA A 353 39.66 5.57 20.90
N LEU A 354 40.92 5.66 20.45
CA LEU A 354 42.08 5.23 21.23
C LEU A 354 42.26 6.06 22.49
N TYR A 355 42.06 7.38 22.40
CA TYR A 355 42.11 8.29 23.57
C TYR A 355 41.12 7.86 24.64
N ASN A 356 39.87 7.55 24.26
CA ASN A 356 38.86 7.08 25.20
C ASN A 356 39.24 5.74 25.84
N LEU A 357 39.79 4.77 25.08
CA LEU A 357 40.20 3.46 25.63
C LEU A 357 41.41 3.59 26.53
N ILE A 358 42.45 4.37 26.16
CA ILE A 358 43.63 4.53 26.97
C ILE A 358 43.34 5.33 28.25
N SER A 359 42.51 6.38 28.13
CA SER A 359 42.06 7.15 29.30
C SER A 359 41.27 6.26 30.27
N ASN A 360 40.34 5.41 29.74
CA ASN A 360 39.64 4.44 30.56
C ASN A 360 40.58 3.44 31.24
N ALA A 361 41.60 2.96 30.54
CA ALA A 361 42.58 2.03 31.07
C ALA A 361 43.40 2.67 32.24
N LEU A 362 43.78 3.94 32.15
CA LEU A 362 44.45 4.67 33.22
C LEU A 362 43.52 4.96 34.40
N VAL A 363 42.31 5.42 34.15
CA VAL A 363 41.35 5.78 35.22
C VAL A 363 40.88 4.55 36.02
N HIS A 364 40.61 3.43 35.33
CA HIS A 364 39.99 2.24 35.94
C HIS A 364 41.02 1.14 36.22
N GLY A 365 42.18 1.14 35.56
CA GLY A 365 43.19 0.12 35.73
C GLY A 365 43.88 0.12 37.09
N GLY A 366 43.94 1.26 37.76
CA GLY A 366 44.70 1.46 38.98
C GLY A 366 46.22 1.51 38.73
N ASN A 367 47.02 1.69 39.78
CA ASN A 367 48.46 1.85 39.71
C ASN A 367 49.20 0.54 39.34
N HIS A 368 50.44 0.68 38.82
CA HIS A 368 51.35 -0.43 38.48
C HIS A 368 50.78 -1.43 37.44
N ARG A 369 50.05 -0.92 36.44
CA ARG A 369 49.44 -1.71 35.37
C ARG A 369 50.20 -1.55 34.05
N THR A 370 50.05 -2.55 33.20
CA THR A 370 50.53 -2.48 31.81
C THR A 370 49.33 -2.40 30.86
N ILE A 371 49.38 -1.38 29.98
CA ILE A 371 48.39 -1.20 28.94
C ILE A 371 49.02 -1.67 27.64
N TYR A 372 48.43 -2.73 27.06
CA TYR A 372 48.88 -3.27 25.78
C TYR A 372 48.01 -2.73 24.66
N VAL A 373 48.64 -2.27 23.58
CA VAL A 373 47.93 -1.99 22.31
C VAL A 373 48.49 -2.95 21.27
N LEU A 374 47.64 -3.81 20.77
CA LEU A 374 48.00 -4.85 19.83
C LEU A 374 47.24 -4.64 18.51
N SER A 375 47.87 -4.95 17.36
CA SER A 375 47.16 -5.05 16.11
C SER A 375 47.39 -6.44 15.50
N HIS A 376 46.37 -7.03 14.95
CA HIS A 376 46.45 -8.27 14.18
C HIS A 376 45.42 -8.32 13.04
N ARG A 377 45.64 -9.21 12.09
CA ARG A 377 44.71 -9.45 10.98
C ARG A 377 43.83 -10.64 11.35
N LYS A 378 42.50 -10.43 11.18
CA LYS A 378 41.49 -11.45 11.49
C LYS A 378 40.54 -11.56 10.30
N ILE A 379 40.08 -12.75 9.98
CA ILE A 379 39.01 -12.95 9.02
C ILE A 379 37.72 -13.17 9.80
N ILE A 380 36.75 -12.28 9.64
CA ILE A 380 35.45 -12.33 10.28
C ILE A 380 34.40 -12.28 9.19
N ASN A 381 33.47 -13.25 9.15
CA ASN A 381 32.41 -13.34 8.14
C ASN A 381 32.94 -13.25 6.67
N ASN A 382 34.05 -13.93 6.36
CA ASN A 382 34.72 -13.89 5.07
C ASN A 382 35.31 -12.51 4.64
N MET A 383 35.34 -11.54 5.54
CA MET A 383 35.96 -10.24 5.31
C MET A 383 37.31 -10.16 6.06
N GLN A 384 38.31 -9.59 5.41
CA GLN A 384 39.57 -9.28 6.06
C GLN A 384 39.39 -8.05 6.94
N MET A 385 39.65 -8.21 8.25
CA MET A 385 39.54 -7.14 9.23
C MET A 385 40.92 -6.91 9.86
N ILE A 386 41.19 -5.66 10.24
CA ILE A 386 42.31 -5.29 11.08
C ILE A 386 41.71 -5.04 12.47
N THR A 387 42.17 -5.80 13.43
CA THR A 387 41.75 -5.68 14.82
C THR A 387 42.79 -4.92 15.62
N LEU A 388 42.36 -3.84 16.26
CA LEU A 388 43.14 -3.13 17.29
C LEU A 388 42.60 -3.56 18.67
N SER A 389 43.46 -4.06 19.54
CA SER A 389 43.09 -4.52 20.88
C SER A 389 43.79 -3.69 21.93
N VAL A 390 43.04 -3.07 22.84
CA VAL A 390 43.56 -2.37 24.02
C VAL A 390 43.26 -3.22 25.23
N ILE A 391 44.34 -3.68 25.93
CA ILE A 391 44.24 -4.59 27.09
C ILE A 391 44.79 -3.89 28.31
N THR A 392 44.03 -3.87 29.41
CA THR A 392 44.49 -3.38 30.72
C THR A 392 44.82 -4.55 31.62
N SER A 393 46.07 -4.70 32.01
CA SER A 393 46.52 -5.85 32.77
C SER A 393 45.86 -5.95 34.16
N GLY A 394 45.47 -7.16 34.55
CA GLY A 394 44.98 -7.44 35.90
C GLY A 394 43.63 -6.79 36.27
N LEU A 395 42.96 -6.18 35.33
CA LEU A 395 41.61 -5.68 35.50
C LEU A 395 40.63 -6.68 34.86
N GLU A 396 39.65 -7.13 35.59
CA GLU A 396 38.58 -7.99 35.09
C GLU A 396 37.24 -7.33 35.36
N VAL A 397 36.33 -7.50 34.41
CA VAL A 397 34.95 -7.01 34.50
C VAL A 397 34.03 -8.20 34.64
N ALA A 398 33.07 -8.13 35.56
CA ALA A 398 32.11 -9.23 35.74
C ALA A 398 31.39 -9.54 34.43
N PRO A 399 31.20 -10.82 34.05
CA PRO A 399 30.64 -11.22 32.76
C PRO A 399 29.29 -10.57 32.44
N GLU A 400 28.48 -10.27 33.44
CA GLU A 400 27.19 -9.62 33.33
C GLU A 400 27.28 -8.16 32.84
N HIS A 401 28.39 -7.49 33.05
CA HIS A 401 28.62 -6.11 32.63
C HIS A 401 29.20 -6.00 31.21
N LEU A 402 29.90 -7.04 30.71
CA LEU A 402 30.60 -6.99 29.43
C LEU A 402 29.73 -6.59 28.24
N PRO A 403 28.48 -7.11 28.08
CA PRO A 403 27.60 -6.74 26.97
C PRO A 403 27.15 -5.27 27.00
N HIS A 404 27.11 -4.68 28.20
CA HIS A 404 26.57 -3.34 28.45
C HIS A 404 27.60 -2.23 28.45
N LEU A 405 28.92 -2.56 28.46
CA LEU A 405 29.99 -1.56 28.56
C LEU A 405 29.96 -0.48 27.47
N PHE A 406 29.42 -0.77 26.29
CA PHE A 406 29.32 0.17 25.18
C PHE A 406 27.98 0.93 25.15
N GLU A 407 27.07 0.63 26.09
CA GLU A 407 25.84 1.40 26.23
C GLU A 407 26.12 2.80 26.78
N ARG A 408 25.33 3.78 26.39
CA ARG A 408 25.49 5.17 26.83
C ARG A 408 25.20 5.28 28.32
N PHE A 409 26.03 6.05 29.01
CA PHE A 409 25.92 6.29 30.46
C PHE A 409 26.04 5.04 31.32
N TYR A 410 26.37 3.88 30.73
CA TYR A 410 26.57 2.68 31.52
C TYR A 410 27.86 2.75 32.31
N GLN A 411 27.77 2.43 33.60
CA GLN A 411 28.89 2.40 34.54
C GLN A 411 28.74 1.21 35.47
N CYS A 412 29.82 0.46 35.68
CA CYS A 412 29.86 -0.56 36.73
C CYS A 412 29.74 0.09 38.11
N SER A 413 28.96 -0.49 39.02
CA SER A 413 28.66 0.08 40.34
C SER A 413 29.89 0.42 41.18
N SER A 414 31.02 -0.23 40.93
CA SER A 414 32.30 0.00 41.60
C SER A 414 33.04 1.27 41.12
N SER A 415 32.66 1.85 40.00
CA SER A 415 33.38 2.95 39.34
C SER A 415 32.81 4.36 39.63
N ARG A 416 31.68 4.46 40.32
CA ARG A 416 30.97 5.73 40.57
C ARG A 416 31.69 6.77 41.42
N GLN A 417 32.83 6.45 41.99
CA GLN A 417 33.52 7.32 42.99
C GLN A 417 34.74 8.10 42.46
N SER A 418 35.09 7.97 41.18
CA SER A 418 36.29 8.64 40.65
C SER A 418 35.97 10.03 40.09
N PRO A 419 36.68 11.12 40.51
CA PRO A 419 36.40 12.50 40.11
C PRO A 419 36.64 12.82 38.63
N HIS A 420 37.37 11.97 37.92
CA HIS A 420 37.81 12.24 36.53
C HIS A 420 36.94 11.60 35.43
N GLN A 421 35.73 11.12 35.77
CA GLN A 421 34.89 10.34 34.82
C GLN A 421 34.16 11.19 33.80
N THR A 422 34.15 10.73 32.55
CA THR A 422 33.40 11.27 31.41
C THR A 422 31.92 10.84 31.37
N GLY A 423 31.30 10.50 32.52
CA GLY A 423 29.87 10.19 32.58
C GLY A 423 29.42 8.96 31.78
N GLY A 424 30.30 7.97 31.54
CA GLY A 424 29.92 6.73 30.82
C GLY A 424 29.68 6.89 29.32
N LEU A 425 30.18 7.97 28.71
CA LEU A 425 30.03 8.19 27.24
C LEU A 425 31.26 7.72 26.44
N GLY A 426 32.42 7.50 27.04
CA GLY A 426 33.65 7.19 26.31
C GLY A 426 33.57 5.94 25.44
N LEU A 427 33.07 4.82 26.00
CA LEU A 427 32.93 3.56 25.24
C LEU A 427 31.79 3.61 24.20
N SER A 428 30.72 4.34 24.46
CA SER A 428 29.66 4.52 23.47
C SER A 428 30.12 5.38 22.27
N ILE A 429 31.05 6.32 22.48
CA ILE A 429 31.72 7.02 21.40
C ILE A 429 32.56 6.06 20.56
N VAL A 430 33.32 5.17 21.20
CA VAL A 430 34.09 4.13 20.50
C VAL A 430 33.18 3.27 19.65
N ALA A 431 32.05 2.80 20.20
CA ALA A 431 31.05 2.01 19.47
C ALA A 431 30.50 2.75 18.25
N SER A 432 30.17 4.05 18.41
CA SER A 432 29.67 4.89 17.31
C SER A 432 30.72 5.10 16.22
N ILE A 433 31.98 5.30 16.60
CA ILE A 433 33.10 5.44 15.64
C ILE A 433 33.26 4.15 14.82
N LEU A 434 33.24 2.98 15.47
CA LEU A 434 33.33 1.70 14.76
C LEU A 434 32.13 1.49 13.84
N THR A 435 30.92 1.78 14.29
CA THR A 435 29.70 1.70 13.46
C THR A 435 29.80 2.59 12.22
N LEU A 436 30.28 3.83 12.36
CA LEU A 436 30.53 4.72 11.22
C LEU A 436 31.54 4.12 10.23
N HIS A 437 32.60 3.44 10.73
CA HIS A 437 33.59 2.76 9.91
C HIS A 437 33.10 1.40 9.36
N GLN A 438 31.86 0.98 9.63
CA GLN A 438 31.32 -0.35 9.31
C GLN A 438 32.15 -1.48 9.96
N GLY A 439 32.76 -1.16 11.11
CA GLY A 439 33.53 -2.07 11.91
C GLY A 439 32.70 -2.77 12.98
N MET A 440 33.38 -3.61 13.77
CA MET A 440 32.81 -4.31 14.92
C MET A 440 33.62 -4.01 16.17
N TYR A 441 32.99 -4.08 17.31
CA TYR A 441 33.64 -3.87 18.62
C TYR A 441 33.16 -4.91 19.61
N GLN A 442 34.03 -5.27 20.54
CA GLN A 442 33.67 -6.14 21.67
C GLN A 442 34.57 -5.91 22.87
N ALA A 443 34.07 -6.26 24.06
CA ALA A 443 34.86 -6.30 25.28
C ALA A 443 34.87 -7.75 25.80
N VAL A 444 36.05 -8.25 26.12
CA VAL A 444 36.23 -9.61 26.62
C VAL A 444 37.28 -9.62 27.74
N ASN A 445 37.11 -10.48 28.76
CA ASN A 445 38.17 -10.76 29.70
C ASN A 445 39.16 -11.72 29.05
N SER A 446 40.42 -11.31 28.95
CA SER A 446 41.54 -12.11 28.48
C SER A 446 42.40 -12.61 29.65
N ALA A 447 43.32 -13.52 29.37
CA ALA A 447 44.28 -13.99 30.40
C ALA A 447 45.16 -12.86 30.99
N LYS A 448 45.27 -11.73 30.29
CA LYS A 448 46.02 -10.56 30.75
C LYS A 448 45.16 -9.51 31.47
N GLY A 449 43.83 -9.55 31.29
CA GLY A 449 42.87 -8.60 31.83
C GLY A 449 41.80 -8.23 30.82
N ILE A 450 41.05 -7.14 31.07
CA ILE A 450 40.00 -6.68 30.15
C ILE A 450 40.60 -6.25 28.82
N CYS A 451 40.04 -6.74 27.71
CA CYS A 451 40.43 -6.45 26.35
C CYS A 451 39.26 -5.83 25.60
N PHE A 452 39.50 -4.66 25.03
CA PHE A 452 38.59 -3.98 24.07
C PHE A 452 39.12 -4.21 22.65
N GLU A 453 38.36 -4.93 21.85
CA GLU A 453 38.69 -5.20 20.45
C GLU A 453 37.92 -4.31 19.51
N LEU A 454 38.63 -3.60 18.62
CA LEU A 454 38.13 -2.74 17.58
C LEU A 454 38.48 -3.33 16.23
N CYS A 455 37.49 -3.83 15.49
CA CYS A 455 37.69 -4.49 14.21
C CYS A 455 37.27 -3.54 13.06
N PHE A 456 38.25 -3.13 12.24
CA PHE A 456 38.03 -2.28 11.07
C PHE A 456 38.05 -3.12 9.80
N PRO A 457 37.16 -2.89 8.81
CA PRO A 457 37.28 -3.50 7.51
C PRO A 457 38.54 -2.99 6.80
N LYS A 458 39.22 -3.90 6.06
CA LYS A 458 40.45 -3.57 5.36
C LYS A 458 40.18 -2.70 4.15
#